data_93b62e0bef2326f17fa8a76545c0fb30
#
_entry.id   93b62e0bef2326f17fa8a76545c0fb30
#
_cell.length_a   1.000
_cell.length_b   1.000
_cell.length_c   1.000
_cell.angle_alpha   90.00
_cell.angle_beta   90.00
_cell.angle_gamma   90.00
#
_symmetry.space_group_name_H-M   'P 1'
#
loop_
_entity.id
_entity.type
_entity.pdbx_description
1 polymer ?
#
loop_
_entity_poly.entity_id
_entity_poly.type
_entity_poly.pdbx_seq_one_letter_code
_entity_poly.pdbx_strand_id
1 'polypeptide(L)'
;MSEFIKKMANQDIANEPTGSYGVHYTYADYLQFTMDEMVEIIKGKIFRMSPAPSSFHQSISRNICGLFYNFFHRKQCQFFVAPFDVILPVKGKDFMQSDRVVQPDIVVICDPSKIREKGCFGVPDLIIEILSPHTTKKDVQDKFDLYEESGVKEYWIVEPKNQTVEVFVLENEKYRRIQTYVSDDVIYCHTLAD
;
A
#
# COMPACT_ATOMS: atom_id res chain seq x y z
N MET A 1 10.85 14.38 27.71
CA MET A 1 9.74 14.12 26.76
C MET A 1 9.94 15.07 25.60
N SER A 2 10.29 14.55 24.42
CA SER A 2 10.72 15.39 23.29
C SER A 2 9.54 16.24 22.78
N GLU A 3 9.86 17.38 22.18
CA GLU A 3 8.89 18.28 21.55
C GLU A 3 7.98 17.58 20.54
N PHE A 4 8.47 16.47 19.97
CA PHE A 4 7.78 15.54 19.08
C PHE A 4 6.57 14.84 19.77
N ILE A 5 6.74 14.36 21.02
CA ILE A 5 5.67 13.69 21.79
C ILE A 5 4.57 14.67 22.20
N LYS A 6 4.93 15.92 22.51
CA LYS A 6 3.96 16.99 22.82
C LYS A 6 3.10 17.38 21.60
N LYS A 7 3.65 17.24 20.39
CA LYS A 7 2.95 17.55 19.14
C LYS A 7 1.85 16.54 18.79
N MET A 8 1.99 15.28 19.26
CA MET A 8 1.06 14.20 18.94
C MET A 8 -0.08 14.00 19.98
N ALA A 9 0.05 14.57 21.18
CA ALA A 9 -0.89 14.31 22.29
C ALA A 9 -2.23 15.08 22.21
N ASN A 10 -2.45 15.89 21.16
CA ASN A 10 -3.57 16.83 21.13
C ASN A 10 -4.49 16.68 19.89
N GLN A 11 -4.74 15.46 19.39
CA GLN A 11 -5.65 15.34 18.23
C GLN A 11 -6.66 14.21 18.38
N ASP A 12 -7.92 14.58 18.31
CA ASP A 12 -9.10 13.75 18.31
C ASP A 12 -9.28 12.96 16.99
N ILE A 13 -9.89 11.83 17.16
CA ILE A 13 -10.18 10.73 16.24
C ILE A 13 -11.00 11.18 15.03
N ALA A 14 -10.39 11.23 13.85
CA ALA A 14 -11.03 11.03 12.55
C ALA A 14 -9.94 10.73 11.51
N ASN A 15 -10.24 9.96 10.46
CA ASN A 15 -9.36 9.55 9.38
C ASN A 15 -8.79 10.72 8.52
N GLU A 16 -8.39 11.80 9.16
CA GLU A 16 -7.70 12.92 8.51
C GLU A 16 -6.20 12.84 8.79
N PRO A 17 -5.36 13.36 7.89
CA PRO A 17 -3.91 13.39 8.13
C PRO A 17 -3.62 14.06 9.47
N THR A 18 -3.14 13.30 10.44
CA THR A 18 -2.87 13.78 11.81
C THR A 18 -1.54 14.55 11.90
N GLY A 19 -1.21 15.32 10.87
CA GLY A 19 -0.05 16.21 10.88
C GLY A 19 -0.45 17.64 11.21
N SER A 20 0.31 18.32 12.06
CA SER A 20 0.17 19.76 12.20
C SER A 20 0.41 20.42 10.83
N TYR A 21 -0.37 21.42 10.47
CA TYR A 21 -0.19 22.21 9.26
C TYR A 21 1.30 22.61 9.11
N GLY A 22 1.96 22.14 8.02
CA GLY A 22 3.33 22.49 7.69
C GLY A 22 4.43 21.49 8.07
N VAL A 23 4.13 20.33 8.71
CA VAL A 23 5.14 19.29 8.94
C VAL A 23 5.09 18.27 7.80
N HIS A 24 6.26 18.00 7.21
CA HIS A 24 6.46 17.04 6.15
C HIS A 24 7.33 15.91 6.69
N TYR A 25 6.79 14.69 6.69
CA TYR A 25 7.44 13.50 7.24
C TYR A 25 8.11 12.67 6.16
N THR A 26 9.22 12.05 6.52
CA THR A 26 10.01 11.20 5.66
C THR A 26 10.16 9.80 6.27
N TYR A 27 10.77 8.87 5.53
CA TYR A 27 11.10 7.54 6.07
C TYR A 27 12.10 7.63 7.23
N ALA A 28 13.00 8.62 7.23
CA ALA A 28 13.89 8.85 8.37
C ALA A 28 13.12 9.20 9.64
N ASP A 29 12.03 9.97 9.52
CA ASP A 29 11.13 10.26 10.65
C ASP A 29 10.33 9.02 11.07
N TYR A 30 9.81 8.26 10.08
CA TYR A 30 9.06 7.00 10.30
C TYR A 30 9.84 6.02 11.19
N LEU A 31 11.12 5.86 10.96
CA LEU A 31 11.98 4.97 11.75
C LEU A 31 12.15 5.41 13.22
N GLN A 32 11.80 6.65 13.55
CA GLN A 32 11.88 7.20 14.90
C GLN A 32 10.52 7.19 15.61
N PHE A 33 9.46 6.79 14.92
CA PHE A 33 8.15 6.71 15.56
C PHE A 33 8.13 5.64 16.63
N THR A 34 7.72 6.03 17.84
CA THR A 34 7.60 5.16 19.03
C THR A 34 6.13 4.91 19.36
N MET A 35 5.25 4.99 18.37
CA MET A 35 3.81 4.80 18.54
C MET A 35 3.46 3.32 18.54
N ASP A 36 2.50 2.93 19.35
CA ASP A 36 1.92 1.58 19.33
C ASP A 36 0.98 1.37 18.11
N GLU A 37 0.70 2.42 17.36
CA GLU A 37 -0.18 2.40 16.19
C GLU A 37 0.63 2.34 14.89
N MET A 38 0.20 1.48 13.98
CA MET A 38 0.76 1.46 12.62
C MET A 38 0.29 2.69 11.84
N VAL A 39 1.21 3.30 11.11
CA VAL A 39 0.96 4.49 10.31
C VAL A 39 1.58 4.35 8.91
N GLU A 40 0.99 5.04 7.97
CA GLU A 40 1.54 5.24 6.62
C GLU A 40 1.95 6.70 6.45
N ILE A 41 2.91 6.95 5.56
CA ILE A 41 3.25 8.31 5.11
C ILE A 41 2.89 8.43 3.64
N ILE A 42 1.93 9.29 3.32
CA ILE A 42 1.51 9.58 1.96
C ILE A 42 1.81 11.05 1.66
N LYS A 43 2.76 11.28 0.76
CA LYS A 43 3.21 12.63 0.36
C LYS A 43 3.53 13.52 1.57
N GLY A 44 4.27 12.94 2.53
CA GLY A 44 4.73 13.62 3.74
C GLY A 44 3.68 13.81 4.84
N LYS A 45 2.48 13.27 4.68
CA LYS A 45 1.41 13.30 5.69
C LYS A 45 1.29 11.95 6.36
N ILE A 46 1.07 11.94 7.68
CA ILE A 46 0.82 10.71 8.44
C ILE A 46 -0.64 10.33 8.32
N PHE A 47 -0.88 9.06 7.97
CA PHE A 47 -2.19 8.41 8.00
C PHE A 47 -2.13 7.29 9.03
N ARG A 48 -3.09 7.25 9.96
CA ARG A 48 -3.23 6.13 10.88
C ARG A 48 -3.88 4.98 10.15
N MET A 49 -3.31 3.80 10.29
CA MET A 49 -3.94 2.60 9.77
C MET A 49 -5.19 2.26 10.58
N SER A 50 -6.17 1.67 9.91
CA SER A 50 -7.38 1.17 10.57
C SER A 50 -7.02 0.13 11.63
N PRO A 51 -7.87 -0.05 12.68
CA PRO A 51 -7.74 -1.16 13.60
C PRO A 51 -7.64 -2.50 12.87
N ALA A 52 -7.26 -3.55 13.61
CA ALA A 52 -7.08 -4.89 13.06
C ALA A 52 -8.19 -5.27 12.05
N PRO A 53 -7.82 -5.80 10.88
CA PRO A 53 -8.77 -6.12 9.82
C PRO A 53 -9.78 -7.18 10.27
N SER A 54 -11.01 -7.11 9.72
CA SER A 54 -12.07 -8.08 10.03
C SER A 54 -11.69 -9.50 9.56
N SER A 55 -12.35 -10.52 10.13
CA SER A 55 -12.19 -11.91 9.70
C SER A 55 -12.53 -12.10 8.21
N PHE A 56 -13.48 -11.31 7.69
CA PHE A 56 -13.85 -11.36 6.28
C PHE A 56 -12.74 -10.82 5.38
N HIS A 57 -12.17 -9.67 5.71
CA HIS A 57 -10.98 -9.13 5.03
C HIS A 57 -9.82 -10.13 5.04
N GLN A 58 -9.53 -10.72 6.21
CA GLN A 58 -8.48 -11.74 6.36
C GLN A 58 -8.75 -13.00 5.53
N SER A 59 -10.02 -13.40 5.37
CA SER A 59 -10.39 -14.54 4.53
C SER A 59 -10.11 -14.28 3.05
N ILE A 60 -10.40 -13.07 2.57
CA ILE A 60 -10.09 -12.65 1.19
C ILE A 60 -8.57 -12.63 0.98
N SER A 61 -7.83 -11.96 1.88
CA SER A 61 -6.36 -11.91 1.83
C SER A 61 -5.76 -13.31 1.78
N ARG A 62 -6.17 -14.20 2.68
CA ARG A 62 -5.72 -15.59 2.71
C ARG A 62 -5.99 -16.34 1.40
N ASN A 63 -7.17 -16.17 0.80
CA ASN A 63 -7.52 -16.85 -0.44
C ASN A 63 -6.64 -16.37 -1.61
N ILE A 64 -6.42 -15.05 -1.73
CA ILE A 64 -5.51 -14.48 -2.73
C ILE A 64 -4.08 -14.99 -2.50
N CYS A 65 -3.61 -15.01 -1.25
CA CYS A 65 -2.29 -15.55 -0.91
C CYS A 65 -2.13 -17.02 -1.29
N GLY A 66 -3.17 -17.84 -1.08
CA GLY A 66 -3.17 -19.25 -1.50
C GLY A 66 -3.01 -19.42 -3.01
N LEU A 67 -3.71 -18.61 -3.80
CA LEU A 67 -3.58 -18.58 -5.26
C LEU A 67 -2.17 -18.12 -5.68
N PHE A 68 -1.69 -17.04 -5.07
CA PHE A 68 -0.37 -16.48 -5.35
C PHE A 68 0.77 -17.43 -4.96
N TYR A 69 0.65 -18.14 -3.83
CA TYR A 69 1.63 -19.13 -3.43
C TYR A 69 1.79 -20.20 -4.52
N ASN A 70 0.70 -20.73 -5.05
CA ASN A 70 0.74 -21.71 -6.14
C ASN A 70 1.29 -21.12 -7.43
N PHE A 71 0.88 -19.88 -7.78
CA PHE A 71 1.28 -19.22 -9.00
C PHE A 71 2.77 -18.84 -9.01
N PHE A 72 3.27 -18.28 -7.90
CA PHE A 72 4.66 -17.83 -7.80
C PHE A 72 5.64 -18.92 -7.34
N HIS A 73 5.14 -20.11 -7.00
CA HIS A 73 6.02 -21.22 -6.58
C HIS A 73 7.07 -21.50 -7.65
N ARG A 74 8.35 -21.39 -7.26
CA ARG A 74 9.52 -21.55 -8.15
C ARG A 74 9.67 -20.49 -9.26
N LYS A 75 8.95 -19.37 -9.15
CA LYS A 75 9.16 -18.20 -10.03
C LYS A 75 10.01 -17.15 -9.32
N GLN A 76 10.47 -16.18 -10.09
CA GLN A 76 11.33 -15.10 -9.58
C GLN A 76 10.57 -14.13 -8.68
N CYS A 77 9.32 -13.83 -9.02
CA CYS A 77 8.50 -12.89 -8.26
C CYS A 77 8.12 -13.46 -6.89
N GLN A 78 8.15 -12.61 -5.89
CA GLN A 78 7.74 -12.92 -4.52
C GLN A 78 6.58 -12.02 -4.14
N PHE A 79 5.69 -12.50 -3.27
CA PHE A 79 4.64 -11.66 -2.70
C PHE A 79 4.78 -11.57 -1.19
N PHE A 80 4.37 -10.45 -0.65
CA PHE A 80 4.34 -10.17 0.78
C PHE A 80 2.98 -9.63 1.17
N VAL A 81 2.62 -9.83 2.43
CA VAL A 81 1.34 -9.36 3.01
C VAL A 81 1.60 -8.40 4.15
N ALA A 82 0.64 -7.51 4.41
CA ALA A 82 0.73 -6.61 5.55
C ALA A 82 0.87 -7.36 6.89
N PRO A 83 1.67 -6.82 7.85
CA PRO A 83 2.43 -5.59 7.74
C PRO A 83 3.75 -5.77 6.98
N PHE A 84 3.95 -5.06 5.90
CA PHE A 84 5.18 -5.07 5.11
C PHE A 84 5.39 -3.67 4.50
N ASP A 85 6.44 -2.99 4.92
CA ASP A 85 6.71 -1.62 4.49
C ASP A 85 7.12 -1.56 3.02
N VAL A 86 6.51 -0.64 2.28
CA VAL A 86 6.89 -0.28 0.92
C VAL A 86 7.33 1.17 0.91
N ILE A 87 8.61 1.40 0.72
CA ILE A 87 9.22 2.73 0.62
C ILE A 87 9.32 3.08 -0.86
N LEU A 88 8.39 3.90 -1.34
CA LEU A 88 8.33 4.30 -2.74
C LEU A 88 9.38 5.40 -3.03
N PRO A 89 10.07 5.34 -4.18
CA PRO A 89 11.09 6.31 -4.51
C PRO A 89 10.50 7.69 -4.82
N VAL A 90 11.25 8.74 -4.48
CA VAL A 90 10.97 10.11 -4.89
C VAL A 90 12.12 10.57 -5.76
N LYS A 91 11.81 11.14 -6.93
CA LYS A 91 12.83 11.57 -7.90
C LYS A 91 13.84 12.52 -7.27
N GLY A 92 15.12 12.18 -7.37
CA GLY A 92 16.22 13.02 -6.87
C GLY A 92 16.47 12.93 -5.37
N LYS A 93 15.79 12.03 -4.64
CA LYS A 93 15.99 11.80 -3.21
C LYS A 93 16.47 10.36 -2.96
N ASP A 94 17.22 10.16 -1.87
CA ASP A 94 17.46 8.82 -1.36
C ASP A 94 16.22 8.28 -0.60
N PHE A 95 16.22 6.99 -0.25
CA PHE A 95 15.08 6.39 0.43
C PHE A 95 14.82 6.96 1.83
N MET A 96 15.82 7.44 2.55
CA MET A 96 15.64 8.06 3.86
C MET A 96 14.86 9.36 3.77
N GLN A 97 14.92 10.03 2.61
CA GLN A 97 14.19 11.26 2.31
C GLN A 97 12.84 11.00 1.62
N SER A 98 12.49 9.72 1.40
CA SER A 98 11.18 9.41 0.84
C SER A 98 10.07 9.83 1.81
N ASP A 99 9.08 10.52 1.27
CA ASP A 99 7.86 10.93 1.95
C ASP A 99 6.66 10.01 1.63
N ARG A 100 6.98 8.76 1.22
CA ARG A 100 6.02 7.77 0.72
C ARG A 100 6.35 6.40 1.33
N VAL A 101 5.71 6.09 2.45
CA VAL A 101 5.84 4.81 3.17
C VAL A 101 4.46 4.23 3.37
N VAL A 102 4.17 3.10 2.75
CA VAL A 102 2.85 2.47 2.79
C VAL A 102 2.95 0.99 3.16
N GLN A 103 1.85 0.42 3.65
CA GLN A 103 1.72 -1.00 3.97
C GLN A 103 0.51 -1.59 3.23
N PRO A 104 0.63 -1.88 1.93
CA PRO A 104 -0.45 -2.47 1.16
C PRO A 104 -0.82 -3.86 1.69
N ASP A 105 -2.09 -4.26 1.56
CA ASP A 105 -2.54 -5.58 1.99
C ASP A 105 -1.73 -6.72 1.36
N ILE A 106 -1.45 -6.63 0.05
CA ILE A 106 -0.59 -7.58 -0.67
C ILE A 106 0.26 -6.83 -1.71
N VAL A 107 1.53 -7.20 -1.81
CA VAL A 107 2.45 -6.65 -2.81
C VAL A 107 3.23 -7.76 -3.50
N VAL A 108 3.47 -7.61 -4.81
CA VAL A 108 4.30 -8.52 -5.61
C VAL A 108 5.53 -7.77 -6.10
N ILE A 109 6.69 -8.41 -5.94
CA ILE A 109 8.01 -7.85 -6.27
C ILE A 109 8.77 -8.87 -7.10
N CYS A 110 9.13 -8.52 -8.34
CA CYS A 110 9.85 -9.41 -9.26
C CYS A 110 11.35 -9.11 -9.29
N ASP A 111 11.78 -7.95 -8.80
CA ASP A 111 13.18 -7.60 -8.65
C ASP A 111 13.64 -7.80 -7.21
N PRO A 112 14.42 -8.89 -6.92
CA PRO A 112 14.85 -9.18 -5.55
C PRO A 112 15.73 -8.09 -4.93
N SER A 113 16.36 -7.23 -5.72
CA SER A 113 17.21 -6.15 -5.21
C SER A 113 16.42 -5.09 -4.43
N LYS A 114 15.11 -5.01 -4.65
CA LYS A 114 14.21 -4.11 -3.93
C LYS A 114 13.82 -4.66 -2.56
N ILE A 115 13.97 -5.96 -2.31
CA ILE A 115 13.60 -6.61 -1.06
C ILE A 115 14.75 -6.47 -0.07
N ARG A 116 14.49 -5.84 1.07
CA ARG A 116 15.45 -5.66 2.16
C ARG A 116 14.83 -6.15 3.47
N GLU A 117 15.65 -6.25 4.53
CA GLU A 117 15.22 -6.71 5.84
C GLU A 117 13.97 -5.98 6.37
N LYS A 118 13.86 -4.67 6.12
CA LYS A 118 12.78 -3.82 6.62
C LYS A 118 11.65 -3.56 5.62
N GLY A 119 11.61 -4.26 4.47
CA GLY A 119 10.55 -4.06 3.49
C GLY A 119 11.03 -3.92 2.04
N CYS A 120 10.18 -3.38 1.18
CA CYS A 120 10.48 -3.07 -0.21
C CYS A 120 11.02 -1.64 -0.34
N PHE A 121 12.20 -1.50 -0.92
CA PHE A 121 12.81 -0.21 -1.25
C PHE A 121 12.78 -0.04 -2.78
N GLY A 122 11.68 0.46 -3.28
CA GLY A 122 11.44 0.61 -4.71
C GLY A 122 9.97 0.50 -5.06
N VAL A 123 9.70 0.48 -6.36
CA VAL A 123 8.33 0.33 -6.88
C VAL A 123 8.02 -1.16 -7.05
N PRO A 124 6.98 -1.70 -6.35
CA PRO A 124 6.50 -3.05 -6.57
C PRO A 124 5.93 -3.22 -8.00
N ASP A 125 5.81 -4.46 -8.45
CA ASP A 125 5.22 -4.77 -9.75
C ASP A 125 3.69 -4.79 -9.68
N LEU A 126 3.11 -5.28 -8.58
CA LEU A 126 1.67 -5.29 -8.32
C LEU A 126 1.40 -4.91 -6.85
N ILE A 127 0.38 -4.11 -6.63
CA ILE A 127 -0.21 -3.82 -5.32
C ILE A 127 -1.68 -4.23 -5.32
N ILE A 128 -2.13 -4.82 -4.22
CA ILE A 128 -3.55 -5.14 -3.98
C ILE A 128 -3.97 -4.50 -2.65
N GLU A 129 -5.06 -3.74 -2.69
CA GLU A 129 -5.73 -3.20 -1.51
C GLU A 129 -7.12 -3.82 -1.39
N ILE A 130 -7.45 -4.32 -0.21
CA ILE A 130 -8.74 -4.92 0.12
C ILE A 130 -9.51 -3.91 0.97
N LEU A 131 -10.56 -3.32 0.41
CA LEU A 131 -11.30 -2.26 1.08
C LEU A 131 -12.01 -2.78 2.34
N SER A 132 -11.98 -1.97 3.38
CA SER A 132 -12.74 -2.18 4.61
C SER A 132 -13.94 -1.23 4.66
N PRO A 133 -14.94 -1.49 5.53
CA PRO A 133 -16.05 -0.54 5.74
C PRO A 133 -15.60 0.85 6.22
N HIS A 134 -14.39 0.96 6.77
CA HIS A 134 -13.81 2.20 7.27
C HIS A 134 -12.98 2.95 6.22
N THR A 135 -12.65 2.30 5.09
CA THR A 135 -11.89 2.93 4.01
C THR A 135 -12.77 4.00 3.33
N THR A 136 -12.32 5.23 3.34
CA THR A 136 -13.05 6.33 2.69
C THR A 136 -12.71 6.42 1.20
N LYS A 137 -13.58 7.09 0.43
CA LYS A 137 -13.27 7.39 -0.99
C LYS A 137 -11.99 8.20 -1.14
N LYS A 138 -11.69 9.06 -0.17
CA LYS A 138 -10.47 9.86 -0.14
C LYS A 138 -9.24 8.99 0.03
N ASP A 139 -9.28 8.02 0.96
CA ASP A 139 -8.15 7.11 1.19
C ASP A 139 -7.83 6.32 -0.07
N VAL A 140 -8.87 5.81 -0.75
CA VAL A 140 -8.70 5.09 -2.03
C VAL A 140 -8.06 6.00 -3.08
N GLN A 141 -8.52 7.26 -3.19
CA GLN A 141 -8.00 8.21 -4.17
C GLN A 141 -6.56 8.60 -3.85
N ASP A 142 -6.23 8.88 -2.58
CA ASP A 142 -4.88 9.26 -2.16
C ASP A 142 -3.86 8.14 -2.46
N LYS A 143 -4.24 6.87 -2.23
CA LYS A 143 -3.41 5.70 -2.57
C LYS A 143 -3.34 5.46 -4.08
N PHE A 144 -4.45 5.62 -4.80
CA PHE A 144 -4.49 5.50 -6.26
C PHE A 144 -3.51 6.47 -6.92
N ASP A 145 -3.60 7.76 -6.54
CA ASP A 145 -2.73 8.81 -7.08
C ASP A 145 -1.26 8.56 -6.68
N LEU A 146 -1.02 8.08 -5.45
CA LEU A 146 0.32 7.76 -4.98
C LEU A 146 0.96 6.64 -5.80
N TYR A 147 0.22 5.55 -6.04
CA TYR A 147 0.73 4.38 -6.76
C TYR A 147 0.94 4.69 -8.25
N GLU A 148 0.01 5.44 -8.86
CA GLU A 148 0.15 5.92 -10.23
C GLU A 148 1.41 6.77 -10.40
N GLU A 149 1.57 7.82 -9.57
CA GLU A 149 2.71 8.72 -9.61
C GLU A 149 4.06 8.02 -9.30
N SER A 150 4.02 6.98 -8.50
CA SER A 150 5.21 6.22 -8.13
C SER A 150 5.61 5.19 -9.19
N GLY A 151 4.73 4.91 -10.15
CA GLY A 151 5.01 4.00 -11.24
C GLY A 151 4.72 2.53 -10.93
N VAL A 152 3.81 2.22 -9.99
CA VAL A 152 3.35 0.85 -9.76
C VAL A 152 2.66 0.35 -11.00
N LYS A 153 3.15 -0.78 -11.57
CA LYS A 153 2.72 -1.23 -12.90
C LYS A 153 1.29 -1.72 -12.94
N GLU A 154 0.85 -2.38 -11.88
CA GLU A 154 -0.49 -2.96 -11.76
C GLU A 154 -1.05 -2.73 -10.37
N TYR A 155 -2.31 -2.32 -10.28
CA TYR A 155 -2.99 -2.04 -9.03
C TYR A 155 -4.38 -2.65 -9.02
N TRP A 156 -4.70 -3.43 -7.98
CA TRP A 156 -6.00 -4.04 -7.81
C TRP A 156 -6.69 -3.46 -6.57
N ILE A 157 -7.95 -3.09 -6.75
CA ILE A 157 -8.85 -2.68 -5.66
C ILE A 157 -9.88 -3.78 -5.49
N VAL A 158 -9.81 -4.48 -4.37
CA VAL A 158 -10.79 -5.50 -3.99
C VAL A 158 -11.86 -4.83 -3.14
N GLU A 159 -13.11 -4.84 -3.59
CA GLU A 159 -14.27 -4.29 -2.90
C GLU A 159 -15.16 -5.43 -2.37
N PRO A 160 -15.00 -5.83 -1.10
CA PRO A 160 -15.71 -6.99 -0.55
C PRO A 160 -17.22 -6.84 -0.54
N LYS A 161 -17.72 -5.62 -0.30
CA LYS A 161 -19.16 -5.34 -0.20
C LYS A 161 -19.88 -5.59 -1.53
N ASN A 162 -19.26 -5.21 -2.63
CA ASN A 162 -19.81 -5.37 -3.97
C ASN A 162 -19.33 -6.66 -4.65
N GLN A 163 -18.43 -7.40 -4.01
CA GLN A 163 -17.80 -8.61 -4.56
C GLN A 163 -17.13 -8.34 -5.92
N THR A 164 -16.41 -7.23 -6.01
CA THR A 164 -15.72 -6.82 -7.24
C THR A 164 -14.22 -6.65 -7.03
N VAL A 165 -13.48 -6.83 -8.12
CA VAL A 165 -12.07 -6.46 -8.20
C VAL A 165 -11.88 -5.54 -9.40
N GLU A 166 -11.43 -4.34 -9.14
CA GLU A 166 -11.03 -3.41 -10.20
C GLU A 166 -9.54 -3.56 -10.45
N VAL A 167 -9.18 -3.79 -11.71
CA VAL A 167 -7.78 -3.96 -12.15
C VAL A 167 -7.36 -2.75 -12.96
N PHE A 168 -6.25 -2.13 -12.55
CA PHE A 168 -5.64 -0.99 -13.19
C PHE A 168 -4.22 -1.35 -13.64
N VAL A 169 -3.86 -0.95 -14.86
CA VAL A 169 -2.51 -1.11 -15.42
C VAL A 169 -1.97 0.26 -15.79
N LEU A 170 -0.70 0.50 -15.47
CA LEU A 170 -0.01 1.75 -15.77
C LEU A 170 0.41 1.78 -17.24
N GLU A 171 -0.18 2.68 -18.01
CA GLU A 171 0.13 2.93 -19.40
C GLU A 171 0.39 4.42 -19.61
N ASN A 172 1.53 4.78 -20.17
CA ASN A 172 1.92 6.18 -20.39
C ASN A 172 1.80 7.05 -19.12
N GLU A 173 2.31 6.54 -18.00
CA GLU A 173 2.31 7.22 -16.68
C GLU A 173 0.90 7.45 -16.09
N LYS A 174 -0.13 6.78 -16.62
CA LYS A 174 -1.51 6.85 -16.14
C LYS A 174 -2.13 5.47 -15.97
N TYR A 175 -2.92 5.30 -14.91
CA TYR A 175 -3.69 4.09 -14.74
C TYR A 175 -4.85 4.02 -15.73
N ARG A 176 -4.87 2.94 -16.49
CA ARG A 176 -6.03 2.55 -17.28
C ARG A 176 -6.73 1.38 -16.59
N ARG A 177 -8.01 1.54 -16.30
CA ARG A 177 -8.82 0.43 -15.79
C ARG A 177 -9.00 -0.59 -16.91
N ILE A 178 -8.55 -1.81 -16.67
CA ILE A 178 -8.68 -2.92 -17.62
C ILE A 178 -10.12 -3.44 -17.58
N GLN A 179 -10.56 -3.80 -16.37
CA GLN A 179 -11.88 -4.38 -16.15
C GLN A 179 -12.28 -4.28 -14.67
N THR A 180 -13.58 -4.34 -14.42
CA THR A 180 -14.13 -4.68 -13.11
C THR A 180 -14.60 -6.12 -13.18
N TYR A 181 -13.96 -6.99 -12.40
CA TYR A 181 -14.28 -8.42 -12.29
C TYR A 181 -15.31 -8.64 -11.20
N VAL A 182 -16.20 -9.60 -11.40
CA VAL A 182 -17.21 -10.04 -10.43
C VAL A 182 -16.97 -11.50 -10.04
N SER A 183 -17.82 -12.02 -9.12
CA SER A 183 -17.77 -13.44 -8.77
C SER A 183 -17.83 -14.31 -10.04
N ASP A 184 -17.05 -15.39 -10.04
CA ASP A 184 -16.91 -16.35 -11.14
C ASP A 184 -16.02 -15.88 -12.32
N ASP A 185 -15.58 -14.62 -12.36
CA ASP A 185 -14.60 -14.18 -13.35
C ASP A 185 -13.19 -14.70 -13.00
N VAL A 186 -12.39 -14.94 -14.04
CA VAL A 186 -10.96 -15.24 -13.90
C VAL A 186 -10.17 -13.96 -14.07
N ILE A 187 -9.38 -13.62 -13.06
CA ILE A 187 -8.51 -12.44 -13.07
C ILE A 187 -7.12 -12.86 -13.56
N TYR A 188 -6.57 -12.09 -14.49
CA TYR A 188 -5.21 -12.27 -14.98
C TYR A 188 -4.32 -11.14 -14.48
N CYS A 189 -3.08 -11.47 -14.11
CA CYS A 189 -2.03 -10.48 -13.93
C CYS A 189 -1.55 -10.00 -15.31
N HIS A 190 -1.61 -8.72 -15.56
CA HIS A 190 -1.31 -8.15 -16.89
C HIS A 190 0.16 -7.75 -17.06
N THR A 191 0.85 -7.49 -15.96
CA THR A 191 2.23 -6.96 -15.96
C THR A 191 3.26 -7.93 -15.44
N LEU A 192 2.83 -9.08 -14.91
CA LEU A 192 3.72 -10.12 -14.42
C LEU A 192 4.01 -11.12 -15.54
N ALA A 193 5.29 -11.33 -15.82
CA ALA A 193 5.71 -12.36 -16.79
C ALA A 193 5.40 -13.78 -16.24
N ASP A 194 5.04 -14.68 -17.12
CA ASP A 194 4.80 -16.10 -16.84
C ASP A 194 6.06 -16.82 -16.28
#